data_d66a2eaa930aad3002b3a3bd3b793905
#
_entry.id   d66a2eaa930aad3002b3a3bd3b793905
#
_cell.length_a   1.000
_cell.length_b   1.000
_cell.length_c   1.000
_cell.angle_alpha   90.00
_cell.angle_beta   90.00
_cell.angle_gamma   90.00
#
_symmetry.space_group_name_H-M   'P 1'
#
loop_
_entity.id
_entity.type
_entity.pdbx_description
1 polymer ?
#
loop_
_entity_poly.entity_id
_entity_poly.type
_entity_poly.pdbx_seq_one_letter_code
_entity_poly.pdbx_strand_id
1 'polypeptide(L)'
;MGHVGLYRDPRTLQAVEYYFKIPQDISDRDVIVCDPMLATAHSAIAAVDRLKESGAKRIRFICILGSEQGARAFAEVHPDVPVFAAAIDAKLNDHGYIVPGLGDAGDRLFGTK
;
A
#
# COMPACT_ATOMS: atom_id res chain seq x y z
N MET A 1 -8.69 3.03 15.12
CA MET A 1 -7.70 2.47 14.17
C MET A 1 -8.36 1.38 13.34
N GLY A 2 -8.14 1.37 12.06
CA GLY A 2 -8.66 0.35 11.16
C GLY A 2 -7.55 -0.55 10.64
N HIS A 3 -7.93 -1.73 10.19
CA HIS A 3 -6.99 -2.70 9.63
C HIS A 3 -7.54 -3.27 8.33
N VAL A 4 -6.68 -3.37 7.33
CA VAL A 4 -6.99 -4.03 6.06
C VAL A 4 -5.96 -5.13 5.85
N GLY A 5 -6.42 -6.36 5.77
CA GLY A 5 -5.55 -7.50 5.51
C GLY A 5 -5.60 -7.89 4.05
N LEU A 6 -4.44 -7.85 3.40
CA LEU A 6 -4.28 -8.20 2.01
C LEU A 6 -3.07 -9.11 1.86
N TYR A 7 -3.13 -10.02 0.91
CA TYR A 7 -1.93 -10.74 0.49
C TYR A 7 -1.82 -10.67 -1.03
N ARG A 8 -0.61 -10.84 -1.50
CA ARG A 8 -0.32 -10.83 -2.93
C ARG A 8 -0.33 -12.26 -3.45
N ASP A 9 -1.12 -12.50 -4.49
CA ASP A 9 -1.08 -13.79 -5.17
C ASP A 9 0.31 -13.95 -5.83
N PRO A 10 1.09 -14.99 -5.48
CA PRO A 10 2.44 -15.12 -6.02
C PRO A 10 2.51 -15.36 -7.53
N ARG A 11 1.41 -15.79 -8.14
CA ARG A 11 1.36 -16.03 -9.59
C ARG A 11 0.99 -14.78 -10.37
N THR A 12 0.01 -14.02 -9.89
CA THR A 12 -0.54 -12.87 -10.62
C THR A 12 -0.08 -11.53 -10.07
N LEU A 13 0.50 -11.50 -8.87
CA LEU A 13 0.87 -10.31 -8.11
C LEU A 13 -0.34 -9.42 -7.79
N GLN A 14 -1.55 -9.94 -7.89
CA GLN A 14 -2.76 -9.21 -7.52
C GLN A 14 -2.99 -9.27 -6.02
N ALA A 15 -3.53 -8.18 -5.48
CA ALA A 15 -3.90 -8.12 -4.07
C ALA A 15 -5.20 -8.86 -3.83
N VAL A 16 -5.22 -9.68 -2.77
CA VAL A 16 -6.40 -10.42 -2.34
C VAL A 16 -6.74 -9.99 -0.93
N GLU A 17 -7.95 -9.45 -0.74
CA GLU A 17 -8.42 -9.01 0.57
C GLU A 17 -8.86 -10.22 1.39
N TYR A 18 -8.34 -10.37 2.62
CA TYR A 18 -8.79 -11.39 3.55
C TYR A 18 -9.31 -10.82 4.86
N TYR A 19 -9.12 -9.54 5.11
CA TYR A 19 -9.56 -8.90 6.34
C TYR A 19 -9.79 -7.41 6.11
N PHE A 20 -10.93 -6.90 6.59
CA PHE A 20 -11.23 -5.49 6.48
C PHE A 20 -12.05 -5.04 7.69
N LYS A 21 -11.51 -4.12 8.46
CA LYS A 21 -12.20 -3.55 9.61
C LYS A 21 -11.81 -2.09 9.78
N ILE A 22 -12.80 -1.22 9.65
CA ILE A 22 -12.61 0.23 9.77
C ILE A 22 -13.74 0.82 10.61
N PRO A 23 -13.55 2.05 11.16
CA PRO A 23 -14.64 2.74 11.85
C PRO A 23 -15.83 3.00 10.93
N GLN A 24 -17.05 2.95 11.49
CA GLN A 24 -18.27 3.18 10.71
C GLN A 24 -18.39 4.61 10.23
N ASP A 25 -17.82 5.58 10.97
CA ASP A 25 -17.86 7.00 10.64
C ASP A 25 -16.67 7.46 9.81
N ILE A 26 -16.12 6.57 8.96
CA ILE A 26 -14.91 6.83 8.17
C ILE A 26 -15.05 8.06 7.26
N SER A 27 -16.27 8.36 6.80
CA SER A 27 -16.51 9.50 5.90
C SER A 27 -16.26 10.86 6.56
N ASP A 28 -16.35 10.91 7.90
CA ASP A 28 -16.13 12.14 8.66
C ASP A 28 -14.72 12.27 9.21
N ARG A 29 -13.87 11.30 8.94
CA ARG A 29 -12.50 11.25 9.49
C ARG A 29 -11.46 11.56 8.42
N ASP A 30 -10.32 12.10 8.86
CA ASP A 30 -9.11 12.10 8.06
C ASP A 30 -8.48 10.72 8.16
N VAL A 31 -8.18 10.13 7.02
CA VAL A 31 -7.66 8.77 6.95
C VAL A 31 -6.20 8.82 6.50
N ILE A 32 -5.33 8.21 7.31
CA ILE A 32 -3.93 8.04 6.97
C ILE A 32 -3.70 6.55 6.80
N VAL A 33 -3.31 6.15 5.59
CA VAL A 33 -2.96 4.77 5.28
C VAL A 33 -1.46 4.63 5.42
N CYS A 34 -1.04 3.70 6.27
CA CYS A 34 0.38 3.46 6.53
C CYS A 34 0.77 2.08 6.00
N ASP A 35 1.83 2.06 5.21
CA ASP A 35 2.40 0.83 4.68
C ASP A 35 3.92 1.02 4.67
N PRO A 36 4.70 0.06 5.16
CA PRO A 36 6.16 0.22 5.13
C PRO A 36 6.72 0.34 3.71
N MET A 37 6.12 -0.34 2.74
CA MET A 37 6.67 -0.38 1.38
C MET A 37 5.61 -0.23 0.31
N LEU A 38 5.89 0.63 -0.67
CA LEU A 38 5.06 0.80 -1.86
C LEU A 38 5.84 0.27 -3.08
N ALA A 39 5.69 -1.02 -3.37
CA ALA A 39 6.44 -1.70 -4.43
C ALA A 39 5.72 -1.63 -5.78
N THR A 40 4.78 -2.54 -6.03
CA THR A 40 3.98 -2.54 -7.26
C THR A 40 2.74 -1.67 -7.16
N ALA A 41 2.38 -1.27 -5.95
CA ALA A 41 1.18 -0.53 -5.59
C ALA A 41 -0.13 -1.33 -5.62
N HIS A 42 -0.12 -2.61 -5.96
CA HIS A 42 -1.35 -3.40 -6.02
C HIS A 42 -2.10 -3.43 -4.68
N SER A 43 -1.39 -3.70 -3.58
CA SER A 43 -2.00 -3.71 -2.25
C SER A 43 -2.49 -2.32 -1.83
N ALA A 44 -1.69 -1.30 -2.10
CA ALA A 44 -2.04 0.08 -1.75
C ALA A 44 -3.27 0.54 -2.52
N ILE A 45 -3.32 0.27 -3.82
CA ILE A 45 -4.47 0.62 -4.66
C ILE A 45 -5.72 -0.10 -4.16
N ALA A 46 -5.62 -1.40 -3.89
CA ALA A 46 -6.75 -2.19 -3.40
C ALA A 46 -7.25 -1.68 -2.05
N ALA A 47 -6.35 -1.35 -1.14
CA ALA A 47 -6.72 -0.82 0.18
C ALA A 47 -7.44 0.52 0.06
N VAL A 48 -6.94 1.42 -0.76
CA VAL A 48 -7.56 2.74 -0.96
C VAL A 48 -8.90 2.62 -1.70
N ASP A 49 -8.99 1.75 -2.70
CA ASP A 49 -10.27 1.45 -3.36
C ASP A 49 -11.32 1.01 -2.34
N ARG A 50 -10.94 0.09 -1.46
CA ARG A 50 -11.84 -0.43 -0.45
C ARG A 50 -12.27 0.63 0.55
N LEU A 51 -11.35 1.52 0.94
CA LEU A 51 -11.66 2.65 1.82
C LEU A 51 -12.64 3.62 1.15
N LYS A 52 -12.43 3.93 -0.13
CA LYS A 52 -13.34 4.81 -0.87
C LYS A 52 -14.73 4.19 -1.01
N GLU A 53 -14.82 2.89 -1.27
CA GLU A 53 -16.10 2.17 -1.31
C GLU A 53 -16.84 2.26 0.04
N SER A 54 -16.11 2.33 1.14
CA SER A 54 -16.66 2.44 2.49
C SER A 54 -17.00 3.87 2.89
N GLY A 55 -16.76 4.84 2.00
CA GLY A 55 -17.14 6.23 2.21
C GLY A 55 -16.01 7.16 2.62
N ALA A 56 -14.77 6.69 2.73
CA ALA A 56 -13.64 7.55 3.06
C ALA A 56 -13.43 8.62 1.98
N LYS A 57 -13.26 9.87 2.41
CA LYS A 57 -13.15 11.01 1.49
C LYS A 57 -11.81 11.71 1.55
N ARG A 58 -11.20 11.77 2.73
CA ARG A 58 -9.93 12.47 2.96
C ARG A 58 -8.87 11.44 3.30
N ILE A 59 -8.13 10.99 2.30
CA ILE A 59 -7.16 9.91 2.43
C ILE A 59 -5.77 10.43 2.10
N ARG A 60 -4.78 10.08 2.91
CA ARG A 60 -3.37 10.28 2.65
C ARG A 60 -2.66 8.94 2.80
N PHE A 61 -1.62 8.72 2.02
CA PHE A 61 -0.84 7.49 2.05
C PHE A 61 0.58 7.80 2.49
N ILE A 62 1.08 7.07 3.48
CA ILE A 62 2.43 7.23 4.00
C ILE A 62 3.15 5.90 3.93
N CYS A 63 4.35 5.88 3.35
CA CYS A 63 5.22 4.72 3.35
C CYS A 63 6.65 5.13 3.70
N ILE A 64 7.44 4.15 4.10
CA ILE A 64 8.86 4.38 4.38
C ILE A 64 9.67 4.34 3.10
N LEU A 65 9.45 3.32 2.28
CA LEU A 65 10.17 3.11 1.04
C LEU A 65 9.18 2.84 -0.10
N GLY A 66 9.32 3.55 -1.20
CA GLY A 66 8.51 3.36 -2.38
C GLY A 66 9.37 3.10 -3.61
N SER A 67 8.79 2.45 -4.62
CA SER A 67 9.38 2.37 -5.94
C SER A 67 8.81 3.47 -6.83
N GLU A 68 9.58 3.91 -7.81
CA GLU A 68 9.09 4.88 -8.78
C GLU A 68 7.90 4.32 -9.56
N GLN A 69 7.97 3.05 -9.95
CA GLN A 69 6.88 2.36 -10.65
C GLN A 69 5.61 2.32 -9.81
N GLY A 70 5.73 1.97 -8.53
CA GLY A 70 4.58 1.91 -7.62
C GLY A 70 3.95 3.26 -7.39
N ALA A 71 4.77 4.30 -7.20
CA ALA A 71 4.27 5.66 -7.01
C ALA A 71 3.48 6.15 -8.22
N ARG A 72 3.98 5.88 -9.43
CA ARG A 72 3.28 6.24 -10.66
C ARG A 72 1.98 5.47 -10.83
N ALA A 73 2.00 4.15 -10.60
CA ALA A 73 0.80 3.33 -10.72
C ALA A 73 -0.28 3.78 -9.74
N PHE A 74 0.11 4.08 -8.50
CA PHE A 74 -0.82 4.58 -7.51
C PHE A 74 -1.42 5.94 -7.92
N ALA A 75 -0.59 6.86 -8.40
CA ALA A 75 -1.04 8.19 -8.81
C ALA A 75 -1.99 8.15 -10.00
N GLU A 76 -1.85 7.18 -10.90
CA GLU A 76 -2.77 7.02 -12.03
C GLU A 76 -4.17 6.62 -11.59
N VAL A 77 -4.28 5.77 -10.58
CA VAL A 77 -5.57 5.28 -10.07
C VAL A 77 -6.19 6.23 -9.05
N HIS A 78 -5.35 6.78 -8.17
CA HIS A 78 -5.79 7.65 -7.07
C HIS A 78 -5.03 8.98 -7.08
N PRO A 79 -5.25 9.84 -8.10
CA PRO A 79 -4.54 11.12 -8.18
C PRO A 79 -4.93 12.09 -7.07
N ASP A 80 -6.06 11.86 -6.41
CA ASP A 80 -6.57 12.68 -5.31
C ASP A 80 -5.99 12.31 -3.96
N VAL A 81 -5.19 11.24 -3.87
CA VAL A 81 -4.60 10.77 -2.61
C VAL A 81 -3.12 11.13 -2.59
N PRO A 82 -2.70 12.07 -1.72
CA PRO A 82 -1.28 12.40 -1.58
C PRO A 82 -0.50 11.21 -1.03
N VAL A 83 0.70 11.00 -1.58
CA VAL A 83 1.62 9.94 -1.15
C VAL A 83 2.87 10.59 -0.56
N PHE A 84 3.22 10.20 0.66
CA PHE A 84 4.41 10.66 1.35
C PHE A 84 5.32 9.46 1.59
N ALA A 85 6.54 9.52 1.09
CA ALA A 85 7.52 8.46 1.25
C ALA A 85 8.84 9.04 1.76
N ALA A 86 9.49 8.33 2.67
CA ALA A 86 10.80 8.75 3.16
C ALA A 86 11.87 8.59 2.09
N ALA A 87 11.75 7.57 1.23
CA ALA A 87 12.67 7.36 0.12
C ALA A 87 11.96 6.67 -1.05
N ILE A 88 12.44 6.95 -2.26
CA ILE A 88 11.95 6.30 -3.48
C ILE A 88 13.12 5.65 -4.20
N ASP A 89 13.02 4.37 -4.48
CA ASP A 89 13.97 3.62 -5.29
C ASP A 89 13.39 3.34 -6.68
N ALA A 90 14.27 3.26 -7.67
CA ALA A 90 13.83 3.25 -9.06
C ALA A 90 13.36 1.88 -9.55
N LYS A 91 13.79 0.78 -8.93
CA LYS A 91 13.63 -0.55 -9.51
C LYS A 91 12.91 -1.54 -8.60
N LEU A 92 12.25 -2.50 -9.24
CA LEU A 92 11.71 -3.69 -8.60
C LEU A 92 12.42 -4.93 -9.16
N ASN A 93 12.58 -5.98 -8.33
CA ASN A 93 13.09 -7.25 -8.81
C ASN A 93 11.96 -8.13 -9.36
N ASP A 94 12.28 -9.36 -9.77
CA ASP A 94 11.31 -10.30 -10.36
C ASP A 94 10.20 -10.72 -9.39
N HIS A 95 10.45 -10.59 -8.08
CA HIS A 95 9.45 -10.90 -7.06
C HIS A 95 8.60 -9.69 -6.66
N GLY A 96 8.81 -8.53 -7.29
CA GLY A 96 8.11 -7.30 -6.96
C GLY A 96 8.65 -6.60 -5.73
N TYR A 97 9.88 -6.90 -5.29
CA TYR A 97 10.54 -6.19 -4.21
C TYR A 97 11.33 -5.01 -4.74
N ILE A 98 11.43 -3.97 -3.92
CA ILE A 98 12.16 -2.74 -4.28
C ILE A 98 13.67 -3.01 -4.24
N VAL A 99 14.38 -2.60 -5.29
CA VAL A 99 15.82 -2.81 -5.42
C VAL A 99 16.50 -1.47 -5.75
N PRO A 100 17.52 -1.07 -4.98
CA PRO A 100 17.93 -1.62 -3.69
C PRO A 100 16.89 -1.32 -2.61
N GLY A 101 16.71 -2.20 -1.66
CA GLY A 101 15.72 -1.99 -0.61
C GLY A 101 15.82 -3.06 0.47
N LEU A 102 14.76 -3.14 1.28
CA LEU A 102 14.73 -4.06 2.41
C LEU A 102 14.29 -5.48 2.04
N GLY A 103 13.80 -5.70 0.82
CA GLY A 103 13.11 -6.91 0.48
C GLY A 103 11.70 -6.87 1.06
N ASP A 104 11.33 -7.85 1.86
CA ASP A 104 10.06 -7.85 2.57
C ASP A 104 10.25 -7.32 4.00
N ALA A 105 9.56 -6.25 4.33
CA ALA A 105 9.63 -5.65 5.66
C ALA A 105 9.14 -6.61 6.75
N GLY A 106 8.11 -7.41 6.46
CA GLY A 106 7.62 -8.41 7.39
C GLY A 106 8.67 -9.48 7.69
N ASP A 107 9.36 -9.96 6.64
CA ASP A 107 10.44 -10.94 6.79
C ASP A 107 11.57 -10.37 7.64
N ARG A 108 11.93 -9.10 7.45
CA ARG A 108 12.97 -8.44 8.25
C ARG A 108 12.58 -8.31 9.72
N LEU A 109 11.32 -7.95 9.99
CA LEU A 109 10.85 -7.79 11.37
C LEU A 109 10.74 -9.12 12.11
N PHE A 110 10.33 -10.17 11.43
CA PHE A 110 10.04 -11.45 12.07
C PHE A 110 11.11 -12.52 11.82
N GLY A 111 12.17 -12.18 11.09
CA GLY A 111 13.27 -13.10 10.81
C GLY A 111 12.89 -14.23 9.86
N THR A 112 11.88 -14.07 9.05
CA THR A 112 11.47 -15.02 8.02
C THR A 112 12.15 -14.72 6.69
N LYS A 113 11.86 -15.49 5.67
CA LYS A 113 12.46 -15.28 4.35
C LYS A 113 11.42 -14.89 3.32
#